data_e5fd1ad0e087ed0a7560149ac80d097c
#
_entry.id   e5fd1ad0e087ed0a7560149ac80d097c
#
_cell.length_a   1.000
_cell.length_b   1.000
_cell.length_c   1.000
_cell.angle_alpha   90.00
_cell.angle_beta   90.00
_cell.angle_gamma   90.00
#
_symmetry.space_group_name_H-M   'P 1'
#
loop_
_entity.id
_entity.type
_entity.pdbx_description
1 polymer ?
#
loop_
_entity_poly.entity_id
_entity_poly.type
_entity_poly.pdbx_seq_one_letter_code
_entity_poly.pdbx_strand_id
1 'polypeptide(L)'
;GGVTSFNFEFTEWSHEIKKLEKAPMVKENWFLANSTHVVDLAFYIGGNPKKITAFRAGGLDWHPKASIFSGAGITEGDTLFSYQANWEAPGRWGVEVLTKKHRLIFRPLEKLQVQKIGSINIEFVDIDDKLDNEFKPGLYRQTDEFFSVGKNRLCTIAEHLENTKHFTKILSG
;
A
#
# COMPACT_ATOMS: atom_id res chain seq x y z
N GLY A 1 9.00 1.90 20.34
CA GLY A 1 7.58 1.65 20.54
C GLY A 1 6.95 1.19 19.24
N GLY A 2 6.08 0.20 19.34
CA GLY A 2 5.42 -0.38 18.17
C GLY A 2 4.43 0.58 17.49
N VAL A 3 3.86 0.12 16.40
CA VAL A 3 2.79 0.81 15.66
C VAL A 3 1.55 0.89 16.56
N THR A 4 0.95 2.08 16.63
CA THR A 4 -0.29 2.33 17.40
C THR A 4 -1.52 2.44 16.50
N SER A 5 -1.34 2.95 15.30
CA SER A 5 -2.33 2.97 14.21
C SER A 5 -1.64 3.24 12.88
N PHE A 6 -2.32 2.99 11.77
CA PHE A 6 -1.84 3.36 10.45
C PHE A 6 -2.99 3.66 9.49
N ASN A 7 -2.67 4.40 8.44
CA ASN A 7 -3.57 4.60 7.33
C ASN A 7 -2.82 4.49 6.00
N PHE A 8 -3.56 4.21 4.92
CA PHE A 8 -2.97 4.13 3.59
C PHE A 8 -3.91 4.60 2.50
N GLU A 9 -3.33 5.07 1.43
CA GLU A 9 -4.02 5.51 0.22
C GLU A 9 -3.45 4.76 -0.98
N PHE A 10 -4.35 4.23 -1.82
CA PHE A 10 -3.99 3.57 -3.09
C PHE A 10 -4.70 4.21 -4.29
N THR A 11 -4.82 5.54 -4.27
CA THR A 11 -5.35 6.30 -5.41
C THR A 11 -4.48 6.10 -6.64
N GLU A 12 -5.11 5.76 -7.75
CA GLU A 12 -4.46 5.53 -9.04
C GLU A 12 -4.69 6.72 -9.97
N TRP A 13 -3.75 6.94 -10.87
CA TRP A 13 -3.89 7.92 -11.95
C TRP A 13 -4.68 7.33 -13.11
N SER A 14 -6.00 7.27 -12.97
CA SER A 14 -6.89 6.61 -13.92
C SER A 14 -6.75 7.16 -15.35
N HIS A 15 -6.49 8.45 -15.50
CA HIS A 15 -6.26 9.11 -16.79
C HIS A 15 -5.00 8.62 -17.51
N GLU A 16 -3.96 8.20 -16.78
CA GLU A 16 -2.77 7.59 -17.36
C GLU A 16 -2.98 6.09 -17.62
N ILE A 17 -3.61 5.37 -16.69
CA ILE A 17 -3.88 3.94 -16.84
C ILE A 17 -4.77 3.67 -18.07
N LYS A 18 -5.76 4.53 -18.33
CA LYS A 18 -6.62 4.43 -19.49
C LYS A 18 -5.83 4.37 -20.80
N LYS A 19 -4.71 5.08 -20.90
CA LYS A 19 -3.83 5.17 -22.08
C LYS A 19 -2.92 3.96 -22.27
N LEU A 20 -2.70 3.15 -21.21
CA LEU A 20 -1.77 2.02 -21.27
C LEU A 20 -2.29 0.95 -22.22
N GLU A 21 -1.40 0.39 -23.03
CA GLU A 21 -1.66 -0.79 -23.86
C GLU A 21 -1.59 -2.06 -22.99
N LYS A 22 -2.67 -2.39 -22.32
CA LYS A 22 -2.83 -3.60 -21.49
C LYS A 22 -4.10 -4.33 -21.91
N ALA A 23 -4.06 -5.66 -21.78
CA ALA A 23 -5.25 -6.48 -22.01
C ALA A 23 -6.43 -6.00 -21.14
N PRO A 24 -7.67 -5.99 -21.65
CA PRO A 24 -8.83 -5.52 -20.90
C PRO A 24 -8.96 -6.16 -19.52
N MET A 25 -8.77 -7.48 -19.43
CA MET A 25 -8.81 -8.22 -18.15
C MET A 25 -7.83 -7.68 -17.10
N VAL A 26 -6.64 -7.18 -17.52
CA VAL A 26 -5.67 -6.58 -16.59
C VAL A 26 -6.20 -5.26 -16.04
N LYS A 27 -6.80 -4.42 -16.89
CA LYS A 27 -7.40 -3.14 -16.49
C LYS A 27 -8.61 -3.35 -15.59
N GLU A 28 -9.49 -4.27 -15.92
CA GLU A 28 -10.67 -4.62 -15.12
C GLU A 28 -10.32 -5.17 -13.73
N ASN A 29 -9.11 -5.68 -13.56
CA ASN A 29 -8.59 -6.19 -12.30
C ASN A 29 -7.38 -5.38 -11.80
N TRP A 30 -7.32 -4.08 -12.13
CA TRP A 30 -6.18 -3.21 -11.81
C TRP A 30 -5.84 -3.16 -10.32
N PHE A 31 -6.83 -3.19 -9.46
CA PHE A 31 -6.57 -3.27 -8.03
C PHE A 31 -5.67 -4.47 -7.69
N LEU A 32 -6.00 -5.66 -8.18
CA LEU A 32 -5.21 -6.87 -7.94
C LEU A 32 -3.86 -6.84 -8.68
N ALA A 33 -3.82 -6.23 -9.87
CA ALA A 33 -2.62 -6.18 -10.69
C ALA A 33 -1.59 -5.13 -10.23
N ASN A 34 -2.02 -4.10 -9.50
CA ASN A 34 -1.17 -2.96 -9.16
C ASN A 34 -1.38 -2.40 -7.74
N SER A 35 -2.60 -2.04 -7.35
CA SER A 35 -2.85 -1.34 -6.08
C SER A 35 -2.54 -2.19 -4.85
N THR A 36 -2.53 -3.51 -4.97
CA THR A 36 -2.17 -4.44 -3.89
C THR A 36 -0.76 -4.23 -3.36
N HIS A 37 0.16 -3.65 -4.12
CA HIS A 37 1.50 -3.30 -3.64
C HIS A 37 1.46 -2.37 -2.42
N VAL A 38 0.58 -1.37 -2.45
CA VAL A 38 0.42 -0.43 -1.33
C VAL A 38 -0.28 -1.08 -0.15
N VAL A 39 -1.32 -1.86 -0.43
CA VAL A 39 -2.10 -2.56 0.60
C VAL A 39 -1.21 -3.56 1.34
N ASP A 40 -0.42 -4.33 0.60
CA ASP A 40 0.52 -5.30 1.15
C ASP A 40 1.58 -4.62 2.02
N LEU A 41 2.21 -3.55 1.52
CA LEU A 41 3.17 -2.76 2.29
C LEU A 41 2.56 -2.22 3.59
N ALA A 42 1.34 -1.70 3.54
CA ALA A 42 0.67 -1.16 4.72
C ALA A 42 0.45 -2.24 5.79
N PHE A 43 0.00 -3.43 5.39
CA PHE A 43 -0.19 -4.54 6.31
C PHE A 43 1.12 -5.19 6.75
N TYR A 44 2.14 -5.22 5.90
CA TYR A 44 3.49 -5.66 6.27
C TYR A 44 4.08 -4.82 7.40
N ILE A 45 3.87 -3.50 7.38
CA ILE A 45 4.37 -2.58 8.42
C ILE A 45 3.43 -2.54 9.63
N GLY A 46 2.12 -2.47 9.38
CA GLY A 46 1.10 -2.21 10.40
C GLY A 46 0.54 -3.45 11.10
N GLY A 47 0.73 -4.63 10.52
CA GLY A 47 0.22 -5.92 10.99
C GLY A 47 -0.95 -6.47 10.18
N ASN A 48 -1.09 -7.79 10.17
CA ASN A 48 -2.13 -8.50 9.42
C ASN A 48 -3.54 -8.17 9.91
N PRO A 49 -4.51 -7.92 9.02
CA PRO A 49 -5.88 -7.62 9.39
C PRO A 49 -6.58 -8.81 10.05
N LYS A 50 -7.19 -8.57 11.19
CA LYS A 50 -8.15 -9.48 11.85
C LYS A 50 -9.59 -9.21 11.39
N LYS A 51 -9.91 -7.93 11.17
CA LYS A 51 -11.23 -7.51 10.71
C LYS A 51 -11.12 -6.29 9.81
N ILE A 52 -11.83 -6.31 8.68
CA ILE A 52 -11.95 -5.19 7.75
C ILE A 52 -13.43 -4.90 7.52
N THR A 53 -13.81 -3.63 7.61
CA THR A 53 -15.07 -3.10 7.08
C THR A 53 -14.73 -2.24 5.88
N ALA A 54 -15.28 -2.59 4.73
CA ALA A 54 -14.94 -1.99 3.44
C ALA A 54 -16.20 -1.40 2.79
N PHE A 55 -16.01 -0.32 2.05
CA PHE A 55 -17.01 0.35 1.24
C PHE A 55 -16.41 0.67 -0.12
N ARG A 56 -17.21 0.57 -1.16
CA ARG A 56 -16.82 0.93 -2.52
C ARG A 56 -17.94 1.67 -3.23
N ALA A 57 -17.56 2.51 -4.18
CA ALA A 57 -18.48 3.28 -5.01
C ALA A 57 -17.83 3.59 -6.37
N GLY A 58 -18.62 4.22 -7.24
CA GLY A 58 -18.16 4.64 -8.56
C GLY A 58 -17.90 3.50 -9.51
N GLY A 59 -17.20 3.82 -10.61
CA GLY A 59 -16.75 2.89 -11.64
C GLY A 59 -16.20 3.64 -12.82
N LEU A 60 -15.20 3.06 -13.47
CA LEU A 60 -14.56 3.59 -14.67
C LEU A 60 -14.83 2.66 -15.84
N ASP A 61 -14.83 3.18 -17.08
CA ASP A 61 -15.05 2.36 -18.29
C ASP A 61 -14.15 1.12 -18.34
N TRP A 62 -12.91 1.26 -17.86
CA TRP A 62 -11.91 0.19 -17.85
C TRP A 62 -11.83 -0.57 -16.52
N HIS A 63 -12.47 -0.11 -15.44
CA HIS A 63 -12.60 -0.77 -14.16
C HIS A 63 -14.01 -0.54 -13.60
N PRO A 64 -15.00 -1.26 -14.11
CA PRO A 64 -16.42 -0.98 -13.81
C PRO A 64 -16.85 -1.38 -12.39
N LYS A 65 -16.04 -2.19 -11.68
CA LYS A 65 -16.40 -2.72 -10.37
C LYS A 65 -16.41 -1.66 -9.27
N ALA A 66 -15.50 -0.71 -9.31
CA ALA A 66 -15.39 0.42 -8.39
C ALA A 66 -14.28 1.38 -8.86
N SER A 67 -14.33 2.63 -8.40
CA SER A 67 -13.28 3.64 -8.56
C SER A 67 -12.98 4.37 -7.25
N ILE A 68 -13.86 4.22 -6.26
CA ILE A 68 -13.74 4.84 -4.94
C ILE A 68 -13.79 3.74 -3.90
N PHE A 69 -12.83 3.75 -2.98
CA PHE A 69 -12.70 2.75 -1.92
C PHE A 69 -12.46 3.45 -0.59
N SER A 70 -13.08 2.97 0.45
CA SER A 70 -12.85 3.44 1.82
C SER A 70 -13.11 2.31 2.80
N GLY A 71 -12.36 2.29 3.89
CA GLY A 71 -12.58 1.31 4.91
C GLY A 71 -11.70 1.51 6.15
N ALA A 72 -11.97 0.67 7.13
CA ALA A 72 -11.22 0.64 8.37
C ALA A 72 -11.22 -0.77 8.96
N GLY A 73 -10.32 -1.00 9.89
CA GLY A 73 -10.25 -2.29 10.53
C GLY A 73 -9.31 -2.33 11.74
N ILE A 74 -9.11 -3.54 12.21
CA ILE A 74 -8.21 -3.87 13.31
C ILE A 74 -7.34 -5.05 12.91
N THR A 75 -6.07 -5.00 13.27
CA THR A 75 -5.10 -6.08 13.02
C THR A 75 -5.17 -7.15 14.11
N GLU A 76 -4.49 -8.28 13.90
CA GLU A 76 -4.32 -9.33 14.92
C GLU A 76 -3.63 -8.84 16.19
N GLY A 77 -2.77 -7.81 16.07
CA GLY A 77 -2.12 -7.13 17.18
C GLY A 77 -2.94 -5.96 17.75
N ASP A 78 -4.25 -5.90 17.49
CA ASP A 78 -5.18 -4.88 17.94
C ASP A 78 -4.86 -3.43 17.51
N THR A 79 -4.02 -3.27 16.47
CA THR A 79 -3.72 -1.98 15.86
C THR A 79 -4.86 -1.56 14.93
N LEU A 80 -5.36 -0.33 15.10
CA LEU A 80 -6.41 0.22 14.24
C LEU A 80 -5.82 0.75 12.93
N PHE A 81 -6.56 0.57 11.85
CA PHE A 81 -6.20 1.14 10.55
C PHE A 81 -7.39 1.68 9.78
N SER A 82 -7.11 2.56 8.84
CA SER A 82 -8.06 3.03 7.83
C SER A 82 -7.40 3.14 6.48
N TYR A 83 -8.22 3.16 5.41
CA TYR A 83 -7.73 3.39 4.06
C TYR A 83 -8.73 4.13 3.21
N GLN A 84 -8.23 4.74 2.15
CA GLN A 84 -9.04 5.32 1.09
C GLN A 84 -8.34 5.19 -0.26
N ALA A 85 -9.12 5.28 -1.32
CA ALA A 85 -8.67 5.57 -2.67
C ALA A 85 -9.79 6.23 -3.45
N ASN A 86 -9.45 7.21 -4.28
CA ASN A 86 -10.39 7.79 -5.21
C ASN A 86 -9.69 7.96 -6.58
N TRP A 87 -9.95 7.04 -7.49
CA TRP A 87 -9.33 7.01 -8.82
C TRP A 87 -9.92 8.04 -9.79
N GLU A 88 -10.94 8.77 -9.34
CA GLU A 88 -11.57 9.88 -10.08
C GLU A 88 -11.08 11.25 -9.61
N ALA A 89 -10.24 11.30 -8.57
CA ALA A 89 -9.73 12.51 -7.95
C ALA A 89 -8.20 12.56 -7.95
N PRO A 90 -7.60 13.74 -7.73
CA PRO A 90 -6.18 13.85 -7.47
C PRO A 90 -5.77 13.05 -6.22
N GLY A 91 -4.66 12.34 -6.30
CA GLY A 91 -4.11 11.55 -5.22
C GLY A 91 -2.99 10.66 -5.71
N ARG A 92 -2.35 9.97 -4.81
CA ARG A 92 -1.32 8.99 -5.10
C ARG A 92 -1.12 8.06 -3.90
N TRP A 93 -0.40 6.99 -4.13
CA TRP A 93 -0.01 6.00 -3.13
C TRP A 93 0.69 6.62 -1.93
N GLY A 94 0.32 6.19 -0.75
CA GLY A 94 0.95 6.59 0.49
C GLY A 94 0.59 5.67 1.64
N VAL A 95 1.52 5.55 2.58
CA VAL A 95 1.30 4.83 3.84
C VAL A 95 1.75 5.74 4.96
N GLU A 96 0.94 5.86 5.99
CA GLU A 96 1.29 6.59 7.20
C GLU A 96 1.18 5.67 8.41
N VAL A 97 2.23 5.63 9.21
CA VAL A 97 2.32 4.78 10.38
C VAL A 97 2.55 5.64 11.61
N LEU A 98 1.70 5.49 12.61
CA LEU A 98 1.77 6.23 13.84
C LEU A 98 2.34 5.37 14.97
N THR A 99 3.26 5.95 15.71
CA THR A 99 3.82 5.40 16.94
C THR A 99 3.57 6.39 18.07
N LYS A 100 3.92 6.03 19.31
CA LYS A 100 3.82 6.97 20.46
C LYS A 100 4.68 8.24 20.32
N LYS A 101 5.68 8.24 19.42
CA LYS A 101 6.64 9.35 19.30
C LYS A 101 6.67 10.00 17.92
N HIS A 102 6.33 9.25 16.87
CA HIS A 102 6.50 9.68 15.49
C HIS A 102 5.29 9.32 14.63
N ARG A 103 4.98 10.15 13.66
CA ARG A 103 4.23 9.83 12.47
C ARG A 103 5.23 9.64 11.34
N LEU A 104 5.27 8.45 10.77
CA LEU A 104 6.11 8.09 9.63
C LEU A 104 5.24 8.17 8.38
N ILE A 105 5.68 8.92 7.36
CA ILE A 105 4.89 9.18 6.16
C ILE A 105 5.70 8.72 4.95
N PHE A 106 5.21 7.71 4.27
CA PHE A 106 5.77 7.20 3.03
C PHE A 106 4.95 7.77 1.86
N ARG A 107 5.37 8.96 1.40
CA ARG A 107 4.73 9.66 0.27
C ARG A 107 5.75 10.61 -0.41
N PRO A 108 6.26 10.24 -1.62
CA PRO A 108 6.03 8.95 -2.31
C PRO A 108 6.51 7.76 -1.48
N LEU A 109 6.12 6.54 -1.86
CA LEU A 109 6.40 5.33 -1.05
C LEU A 109 7.90 5.10 -0.82
N GLU A 110 8.73 5.55 -1.75
CA GLU A 110 10.19 5.41 -1.75
C GLU A 110 10.91 6.45 -0.87
N LYS A 111 10.16 7.38 -0.26
CA LYS A 111 10.70 8.43 0.60
C LYS A 111 10.06 8.36 1.99
N LEU A 112 10.85 8.64 3.00
CA LEU A 112 10.38 8.72 4.37
C LEU A 112 10.33 10.17 4.84
N GLN A 113 9.19 10.56 5.36
CA GLN A 113 9.02 11.82 6.09
C GLN A 113 8.62 11.50 7.53
N VAL A 114 9.04 12.34 8.47
CA VAL A 114 8.80 12.14 9.90
C VAL A 114 8.23 13.40 10.52
N GLN A 115 7.16 13.23 11.29
CA GLN A 115 6.62 14.22 12.21
C GLN A 115 6.82 13.71 13.64
N LYS A 116 7.42 14.53 14.50
CA LYS A 116 7.65 14.21 15.92
C LYS A 116 6.45 14.65 16.77
N ILE A 117 6.19 13.94 17.85
CA ILE A 117 5.20 14.37 18.84
C ILE A 117 5.51 15.79 19.33
N GLY A 118 4.46 16.63 19.46
CA GLY A 118 4.61 18.04 19.85
C GLY A 118 5.08 18.98 18.73
N SER A 119 5.28 18.48 17.51
CA SER A 119 5.65 19.28 16.34
C SER A 119 4.61 19.18 15.24
N ILE A 120 4.38 20.27 14.53
CA ILE A 120 3.61 20.32 13.28
C ILE A 120 4.50 20.14 12.05
N ASN A 121 5.83 20.26 12.21
CA ASN A 121 6.77 20.15 11.11
C ASN A 121 6.90 18.71 10.64
N ILE A 122 6.93 18.53 9.34
CA ILE A 122 7.19 17.26 8.66
C ILE A 122 8.51 17.43 7.92
N GLU A 123 9.45 16.54 8.16
CA GLU A 123 10.79 16.60 7.61
C GLU A 123 11.11 15.32 6.84
N PHE A 124 11.76 15.43 5.68
CA PHE A 124 12.32 14.28 5.00
C PHE A 124 13.47 13.70 5.82
N VAL A 125 13.49 12.37 5.87
CA VAL A 125 14.62 11.63 6.44
C VAL A 125 15.52 11.19 5.29
N ASP A 126 16.80 11.51 5.41
CA ASP A 126 17.80 11.00 4.48
C ASP A 126 17.97 9.48 4.72
N ILE A 127 17.69 8.70 3.69
CA ILE A 127 17.82 7.25 3.68
C ILE A 127 18.75 6.84 2.53
N ASP A 128 19.51 5.78 2.69
CA ASP A 128 20.31 5.22 1.61
C ASP A 128 19.41 4.61 0.52
N ASP A 129 19.11 5.44 -0.47
CA ASP A 129 18.31 5.08 -1.65
C ASP A 129 19.15 4.93 -2.93
N LYS A 130 20.48 4.80 -2.80
CA LYS A 130 21.40 4.70 -3.94
C LYS A 130 20.99 3.60 -4.92
N LEU A 131 20.68 2.41 -4.43
CA LEU A 131 20.26 1.28 -5.27
C LEU A 131 18.92 1.54 -5.95
N ASP A 132 18.01 2.26 -5.30
CA ASP A 132 16.69 2.60 -5.85
C ASP A 132 16.78 3.70 -6.92
N ASN A 133 17.82 4.55 -6.86
CA ASN A 133 18.11 5.55 -7.88
C ASN A 133 18.89 4.98 -9.06
N GLU A 134 19.79 4.02 -8.81
CA GLU A 134 20.60 3.35 -9.86
C GLU A 134 19.78 2.31 -10.63
N PHE A 135 18.90 1.60 -9.94
CA PHE A 135 18.01 0.59 -10.49
C PHE A 135 16.54 1.01 -10.28
N LYS A 136 15.60 0.16 -10.69
CA LYS A 136 14.20 0.38 -10.33
C LYS A 136 14.00 0.17 -8.82
N PRO A 137 13.27 1.04 -8.11
CA PRO A 137 13.05 0.94 -6.67
C PRO A 137 12.66 -0.47 -6.21
N GLY A 138 13.37 -0.97 -5.20
CA GLY A 138 13.17 -2.30 -4.61
C GLY A 138 13.72 -3.47 -5.43
N LEU A 139 13.91 -3.33 -6.75
CA LEU A 139 14.23 -4.45 -7.63
C LEU A 139 15.58 -5.10 -7.32
N TYR A 140 16.61 -4.30 -7.07
CA TYR A 140 17.93 -4.84 -6.74
C TYR A 140 17.87 -5.73 -5.49
N ARG A 141 17.32 -5.20 -4.40
CA ARG A 141 17.22 -5.91 -3.13
C ARG A 141 16.31 -7.13 -3.20
N GLN A 142 15.22 -7.05 -3.96
CA GLN A 142 14.35 -8.19 -4.20
C GLN A 142 15.08 -9.33 -4.94
N THR A 143 15.85 -8.98 -5.95
CA THR A 143 16.64 -9.95 -6.72
C THR A 143 17.75 -10.57 -5.87
N ASP A 144 18.48 -9.76 -5.11
CA ASP A 144 19.51 -10.22 -4.20
C ASP A 144 18.93 -11.17 -3.14
N GLU A 145 17.81 -10.82 -2.53
CA GLU A 145 17.11 -11.65 -1.55
C GLU A 145 16.65 -12.98 -2.17
N PHE A 146 16.18 -12.98 -3.43
CA PHE A 146 15.74 -14.18 -4.13
C PHE A 146 16.89 -15.19 -4.36
N PHE A 147 18.10 -14.70 -4.66
CA PHE A 147 19.26 -15.54 -4.88
C PHE A 147 20.06 -15.83 -3.60
N SER A 148 19.73 -15.20 -2.49
CA SER A 148 20.42 -15.44 -1.22
C SER A 148 20.08 -16.80 -0.65
N VAL A 149 21.10 -17.50 -0.15
CA VAL A 149 20.95 -18.80 0.51
C VAL A 149 20.58 -18.57 1.98
N GLY A 150 19.49 -19.13 2.42
CA GLY A 150 19.05 -19.07 3.82
C GLY A 150 17.65 -18.50 4.00
N LYS A 151 17.40 -17.81 5.12
CA LYS A 151 16.11 -17.16 5.36
C LYS A 151 16.00 -15.91 4.48
N ASN A 152 15.15 -15.97 3.48
CA ASN A 152 14.78 -14.78 2.72
C ASN A 152 13.51 -14.14 3.31
N ARG A 153 13.33 -12.84 3.02
CA ARG A 153 12.21 -12.04 3.49
C ARG A 153 11.13 -11.85 2.43
N LEU A 154 11.24 -12.56 1.33
CA LEU A 154 10.23 -12.51 0.27
C LEU A 154 8.95 -13.17 0.72
N CYS A 155 7.83 -12.60 0.31
CA CYS A 155 6.52 -13.16 0.54
C CYS A 155 6.41 -14.55 -0.10
N THR A 156 6.07 -15.55 0.68
CA THR A 156 5.83 -16.90 0.19
C THR A 156 4.47 -17.00 -0.51
N ILE A 157 4.28 -18.05 -1.33
CA ILE A 157 2.98 -18.34 -1.96
C ILE A 157 1.88 -18.52 -0.91
N ALA A 158 2.19 -19.16 0.23
CA ALA A 158 1.22 -19.36 1.30
C ALA A 158 0.80 -18.03 1.95
N GLU A 159 1.76 -17.13 2.25
CA GLU A 159 1.47 -15.79 2.75
C GLU A 159 0.69 -14.96 1.74
N HIS A 160 1.06 -15.03 0.46
CA HIS A 160 0.34 -14.33 -0.58
C HIS A 160 -1.12 -14.81 -0.71
N LEU A 161 -1.36 -16.11 -0.57
CA LEU A 161 -2.71 -16.66 -0.57
C LEU A 161 -3.55 -16.12 0.60
N GLU A 162 -2.98 -15.97 1.78
CA GLU A 162 -3.66 -15.31 2.91
C GLU A 162 -3.91 -13.83 2.62
N ASN A 163 -2.93 -13.11 2.07
CA ASN A 163 -3.08 -11.70 1.70
C ASN A 163 -4.21 -11.49 0.68
N THR A 164 -4.43 -12.42 -0.26
CA THR A 164 -5.54 -12.33 -1.23
C THR A 164 -6.92 -12.29 -0.59
N LYS A 165 -7.09 -12.87 0.59
CA LYS A 165 -8.35 -12.79 1.35
C LYS A 165 -8.63 -11.34 1.78
N HIS A 166 -7.61 -10.62 2.23
CA HIS A 166 -7.71 -9.21 2.61
C HIS A 166 -7.99 -8.32 1.39
N PHE A 167 -7.31 -8.58 0.27
CA PHE A 167 -7.54 -7.89 -1.00
C PHE A 167 -8.98 -8.10 -1.49
N THR A 168 -9.46 -9.33 -1.44
CA THR A 168 -10.84 -9.67 -1.81
C THR A 168 -11.83 -8.94 -0.91
N LYS A 169 -11.56 -8.83 0.40
CA LYS A 169 -12.43 -8.12 1.34
C LYS A 169 -12.53 -6.64 1.02
N ILE A 170 -11.42 -5.99 0.65
CA ILE A 170 -11.40 -4.58 0.21
C ILE A 170 -12.20 -4.41 -1.09
N LEU A 171 -12.09 -5.36 -2.02
CA LEU A 171 -12.80 -5.32 -3.31
C LEU A 171 -14.29 -5.63 -3.19
N SER A 172 -14.72 -6.40 -2.19
CA SER A 172 -16.11 -6.81 -2.06
C SER A 172 -17.02 -5.72 -1.47
N GLY A 173 -16.45 -4.77 -0.74
CA GLY A 173 -17.17 -3.62 -0.16
C GLY A 173 -18.03 -4.00 1.02
#